data_26e44565f336efe79feb8b884b07a7b8
#
_entry.id   26e44565f336efe79feb8b884b07a7b8
#
_cell.length_a   1.000
_cell.length_b   1.000
_cell.length_c   1.000
_cell.angle_alpha   90.00
_cell.angle_beta   90.00
_cell.angle_gamma   90.00
#
_symmetry.space_group_name_H-M   'P 1'
#
loop_
_entity.id
_entity.type
_entity.pdbx_description
1 polymer ?
#
loop_
_entity_poly.entity_id
_entity_poly.type
_entity_poly.pdbx_seq_one_letter_code
_entity_poly.pdbx_strand_id
1 'polypeptide(L)'
;MGLAQGHDRVMRADHSLRLPEGVKPARRIVCLDREPGRSSCISDGPSPDVRVDPARPGFASARMWVIDSAPARIVLETLHLPHTLSPPANGSVLRVVTFPPDESWKGKVGAPEVRAYFRAMGSPGASTYSPRAPHPYMQKTRTLDFCAVLEGEIVLVLDRQEVPLKAGEIVVQRGTNHAWCNRSGNPAVVAIASHDGA
;
A
#
# COMPACT_ATOMS: atom_id res chain seq x y z
N MET A 1 4.86 46.92 21.38
CA MET A 1 4.18 45.63 21.65
C MET A 1 4.27 44.81 20.40
N GLY A 2 5.29 43.90 20.35
CA GLY A 2 5.56 43.09 19.17
C GLY A 2 4.70 41.84 19.20
N LEU A 3 3.91 41.65 18.17
CA LEU A 3 3.18 40.40 17.91
C LEU A 3 4.19 39.38 17.41
N ALA A 4 4.42 38.34 18.23
CA ALA A 4 5.22 37.17 17.87
C ALA A 4 4.48 36.43 16.75
N GLN A 5 5.07 36.41 15.55
CA GLN A 5 4.68 35.53 14.47
C GLN A 5 5.07 34.10 14.86
N GLY A 6 4.09 33.32 15.36
CA GLY A 6 4.22 31.89 15.53
C GLY A 6 4.39 31.23 14.17
N HIS A 7 5.60 30.86 13.81
CA HIS A 7 5.87 29.99 12.65
C HIS A 7 5.29 28.64 12.94
N ASP A 8 4.19 28.35 12.27
CA ASP A 8 3.51 27.05 12.28
C ASP A 8 4.42 26.02 11.58
N ARG A 9 5.27 25.38 12.37
CA ARG A 9 6.28 24.42 11.89
C ARG A 9 5.55 23.12 11.53
N VAL A 10 5.25 22.93 10.25
CA VAL A 10 4.85 21.63 9.72
C VAL A 10 5.88 20.61 10.18
N MET A 11 5.46 19.60 10.93
CA MET A 11 6.34 18.52 11.34
C MET A 11 6.77 17.75 10.10
N ARG A 12 7.97 18.02 9.62
CA ARG A 12 8.62 17.20 8.61
C ARG A 12 9.10 15.95 9.31
N ALA A 13 8.52 14.82 8.97
CA ALA A 13 8.98 13.52 9.44
C ALA A 13 10.35 13.24 8.79
N ASP A 14 11.41 13.54 9.52
CA ASP A 14 12.76 13.11 9.16
C ASP A 14 12.93 11.65 9.62
N HIS A 15 12.40 10.75 8.84
CA HIS A 15 12.67 9.33 8.94
C HIS A 15 13.41 8.94 7.68
N SER A 16 14.73 8.76 7.81
CA SER A 16 15.61 8.19 6.79
C SER A 16 15.27 6.70 6.55
N LEU A 17 14.03 6.42 6.13
CA LEU A 17 13.64 5.13 5.57
C LEU A 17 14.44 4.97 4.28
N ARG A 18 15.48 4.13 4.32
CA ARG A 18 16.20 3.73 3.10
C ARG A 18 15.26 2.88 2.27
N LEU A 19 14.58 3.51 1.32
CA LEU A 19 13.81 2.79 0.31
C LEU A 19 14.77 1.99 -0.58
N PRO A 20 14.31 0.86 -1.15
CA PRO A 20 15.05 0.14 -2.16
C PRO A 20 15.42 1.05 -3.34
N GLU A 21 16.54 0.77 -4.01
CA GLU A 21 16.95 1.50 -5.20
C GLU A 21 15.82 1.54 -6.24
N GLY A 22 15.63 2.71 -6.87
CA GLY A 22 14.58 2.94 -7.87
C GLY A 22 13.16 3.13 -7.32
N VAL A 23 12.93 2.97 -6.01
CA VAL A 23 11.63 3.22 -5.40
C VAL A 23 11.47 4.69 -5.05
N LYS A 24 10.46 5.33 -5.64
CA LYS A 24 10.07 6.69 -5.28
C LYS A 24 9.30 6.68 -3.94
N PRO A 25 9.59 7.60 -3.01
CA PRO A 25 8.81 7.72 -1.79
C PRO A 25 7.37 8.15 -2.10
N ALA A 26 6.39 7.46 -1.53
CA ALA A 26 5.00 7.87 -1.62
C ALA A 26 4.79 9.08 -0.70
N ARG A 27 4.56 10.28 -1.30
CA ARG A 27 4.26 11.50 -0.57
C ARG A 27 2.89 11.39 0.07
N ARG A 28 2.84 11.63 1.38
CA ARG A 28 1.63 11.65 2.19
C ARG A 28 1.40 13.05 2.72
N ILE A 29 0.22 13.61 2.43
CA ILE A 29 -0.21 14.91 2.94
C ILE A 29 -1.44 14.68 3.80
N VAL A 30 -1.43 15.20 5.02
CA VAL A 30 -2.56 15.14 5.95
C VAL A 30 -3.03 16.55 6.26
N CYS A 31 -4.30 16.81 6.03
CA CYS A 31 -4.94 18.10 6.28
C CYS A 31 -6.00 17.98 7.37
N LEU A 32 -6.14 19.01 8.16
CA LEU A 32 -7.10 19.08 9.26
C LEU A 32 -7.50 20.53 9.54
N ASP A 33 -8.71 20.76 10.00
CA ASP A 33 -9.11 22.00 10.64
C ASP A 33 -8.62 22.00 12.09
N ARG A 34 -7.60 22.82 12.39
CA ARG A 34 -7.12 23.00 13.77
C ARG A 34 -8.09 23.86 14.59
N GLU A 35 -8.77 24.77 13.91
CA GLU A 35 -9.83 25.63 14.44
C GLU A 35 -10.96 25.64 13.38
N PRO A 36 -12.22 25.86 13.76
CA PRO A 36 -13.32 25.95 12.82
C PRO A 36 -13.04 26.96 11.70
N GLY A 37 -13.12 26.50 10.44
CA GLY A 37 -12.87 27.32 9.25
C GLY A 37 -11.40 27.64 8.97
N ARG A 38 -10.44 26.93 9.60
CA ARG A 38 -9.00 27.10 9.39
C ARG A 38 -8.32 25.79 9.03
N SER A 39 -8.59 25.34 7.82
CA SER A 39 -7.93 24.16 7.26
C SER A 39 -6.45 24.39 7.06
N SER A 40 -5.64 23.42 7.46
CA SER A 40 -4.19 23.47 7.28
C SER A 40 -3.61 22.08 6.99
N CYS A 41 -2.46 22.05 6.31
CA CYS A 41 -1.65 20.88 6.19
C CYS A 41 -0.89 20.66 7.51
N ILE A 42 -1.14 19.53 8.18
CA ILE A 42 -0.48 19.17 9.45
C ILE A 42 0.70 18.23 9.27
N SER A 43 0.80 17.55 8.13
CA SER A 43 1.92 16.67 7.75
C SER A 43 2.09 16.68 6.24
N ASP A 44 3.32 16.78 5.77
CA ASP A 44 3.68 16.70 4.35
C ASP A 44 5.06 16.06 4.22
N GLY A 45 5.14 14.91 3.55
CA GLY A 45 6.39 14.18 3.37
C GLY A 45 6.16 12.74 2.92
N PRO A 46 7.22 11.92 2.87
CA PRO A 46 7.08 10.49 2.60
C PRO A 46 6.27 9.81 3.71
N SER A 47 5.50 8.77 3.33
CA SER A 47 4.83 7.95 4.36
C SER A 47 5.87 7.35 5.30
N PRO A 48 5.68 7.44 6.64
CA PRO A 48 6.60 6.86 7.61
C PRO A 48 6.42 5.34 7.79
N ASP A 49 5.36 4.75 7.24
CA ASP A 49 5.04 3.33 7.38
C ASP A 49 5.18 2.61 6.04
N VAL A 50 6.39 2.16 5.76
CA VAL A 50 6.72 1.42 4.54
C VAL A 50 7.19 0.02 4.88
N ARG A 51 6.68 -0.97 4.16
CA ARG A 51 7.14 -2.36 4.18
C ARG A 51 7.82 -2.67 2.85
N VAL A 52 8.95 -3.35 2.94
CA VAL A 52 9.70 -3.85 1.79
C VAL A 52 9.73 -5.37 1.80
N ASP A 53 10.01 -5.96 0.66
CA ASP A 53 10.22 -7.40 0.54
C ASP A 53 11.65 -7.69 0.08
N PRO A 54 12.52 -8.23 0.93
CA PRO A 54 13.90 -8.54 0.54
C PRO A 54 14.01 -9.52 -0.63
N ALA A 55 13.01 -10.37 -0.83
CA ALA A 55 12.96 -11.33 -1.94
C ALA A 55 12.53 -10.69 -3.26
N ARG A 56 11.99 -9.45 -3.23
CA ARG A 56 11.62 -8.65 -4.40
C ARG A 56 12.29 -7.28 -4.34
N PRO A 57 13.58 -7.17 -4.69
CA PRO A 57 14.27 -5.88 -4.73
C PRO A 57 13.49 -4.86 -5.55
N GLY A 58 13.25 -3.68 -4.99
CA GLY A 58 12.38 -2.65 -5.59
C GLY A 58 10.90 -2.72 -5.20
N PHE A 59 10.46 -3.74 -4.43
CA PHE A 59 9.11 -3.75 -3.86
C PHE A 59 9.02 -2.85 -2.63
N ALA A 60 7.98 -2.01 -2.58
CA ALA A 60 7.64 -1.22 -1.41
C ALA A 60 6.11 -1.04 -1.29
N SER A 61 5.59 -1.18 -0.08
CA SER A 61 4.20 -0.90 0.26
C SER A 61 4.16 0.19 1.31
N ALA A 62 3.77 1.40 0.92
CA ALA A 62 3.62 2.55 1.78
C ALA A 62 2.16 2.66 2.24
N ARG A 63 1.91 2.53 3.55
CA ARG A 63 0.58 2.70 4.12
C ARG A 63 0.30 4.19 4.35
N MET A 64 -0.75 4.70 3.74
CA MET A 64 -1.08 6.13 3.74
C MET A 64 -2.03 6.52 4.86
N TRP A 65 -3.05 5.71 5.11
CA TRP A 65 -4.05 5.94 6.15
C TRP A 65 -4.76 4.64 6.54
N VAL A 66 -5.27 4.58 7.78
CA VAL A 66 -6.13 3.51 8.27
C VAL A 66 -7.40 4.11 8.87
N ILE A 67 -8.54 3.54 8.55
CA ILE A 67 -9.83 3.82 9.19
C ILE A 67 -10.20 2.57 9.99
N ASP A 68 -10.55 2.72 11.26
CA ASP A 68 -10.85 1.63 12.19
C ASP A 68 -12.29 1.64 12.68
N SER A 69 -13.18 2.38 12.00
CA SER A 69 -14.58 2.50 12.37
C SER A 69 -15.45 2.98 11.21
N ALA A 70 -16.74 2.64 11.26
CA ALA A 70 -17.77 3.25 10.42
C ALA A 70 -18.89 3.79 11.34
N PRO A 71 -19.18 5.12 11.31
CA PRO A 71 -18.53 6.17 10.51
C PRO A 71 -17.04 6.38 10.84
N ALA A 72 -16.28 6.86 9.86
CA ALA A 72 -14.86 7.16 10.03
C ALA A 72 -14.65 8.28 11.06
N ARG A 73 -13.73 8.07 12.00
CA ARG A 73 -13.34 9.11 12.97
C ARG A 73 -12.34 10.08 12.34
N ILE A 74 -12.54 11.37 12.59
CA ILE A 74 -11.59 12.41 12.18
C ILE A 74 -10.53 12.55 13.28
N VAL A 75 -9.35 12.02 13.05
CA VAL A 75 -8.24 11.94 14.00
C VAL A 75 -6.94 12.46 13.39
N LEU A 76 -5.96 12.79 14.23
CA LEU A 76 -4.68 13.35 13.78
C LEU A 76 -3.79 12.35 13.05
N GLU A 77 -3.79 11.08 13.47
CA GLU A 77 -2.90 10.04 12.94
C GLU A 77 -3.46 8.64 13.19
N THR A 78 -3.21 7.73 12.26
CA THR A 78 -3.70 6.34 12.33
C THR A 78 -2.62 5.28 12.06
N LEU A 79 -1.41 5.69 11.64
CA LEU A 79 -0.37 4.72 11.28
C LEU A 79 0.24 3.97 12.48
N HIS A 80 -0.13 4.34 13.71
CA HIS A 80 0.17 3.58 14.92
C HIS A 80 -0.64 2.28 15.05
N LEU A 81 -1.74 2.15 14.29
CA LEU A 81 -2.53 0.92 14.26
C LEU A 81 -1.74 -0.25 13.65
N PRO A 82 -2.06 -1.52 13.98
CA PRO A 82 -1.34 -2.68 13.47
C PRO A 82 -1.24 -2.68 11.94
N HIS A 83 -0.08 -3.07 11.42
CA HIS A 83 0.13 -3.19 9.97
C HIS A 83 -0.38 -4.54 9.49
N THR A 84 -1.46 -4.55 8.72
CA THR A 84 -2.07 -5.74 8.12
C THR A 84 -2.49 -5.47 6.68
N LEU A 85 -2.62 -6.51 5.86
CA LEU A 85 -3.19 -6.38 4.51
C LEU A 85 -4.69 -6.10 4.56
N SER A 86 -5.42 -6.84 5.40
CA SER A 86 -6.82 -6.54 5.67
C SER A 86 -6.95 -5.32 6.57
N PRO A 87 -7.94 -4.46 6.35
CA PRO A 87 -8.24 -3.37 7.26
C PRO A 87 -8.78 -3.90 8.62
N PRO A 88 -8.87 -3.04 9.64
CA PRO A 88 -9.65 -3.34 10.84
C PRO A 88 -11.12 -3.62 10.50
N ALA A 89 -11.83 -4.32 11.40
CA ALA A 89 -13.26 -4.54 11.28
C ALA A 89 -14.03 -3.21 11.12
N ASN A 90 -14.95 -3.16 10.17
CA ASN A 90 -15.67 -1.95 9.75
C ASN A 90 -14.77 -0.79 9.32
N GLY A 91 -13.57 -1.09 8.86
CA GLY A 91 -12.56 -0.10 8.53
C GLY A 91 -12.07 -0.15 7.09
N SER A 92 -11.02 0.63 6.86
CA SER A 92 -10.36 0.71 5.54
C SER A 92 -8.88 0.97 5.70
N VAL A 93 -8.10 0.61 4.68
CA VAL A 93 -6.67 0.96 4.61
C VAL A 93 -6.31 1.41 3.21
N LEU A 94 -5.60 2.54 3.11
CA LEU A 94 -5.04 3.03 1.86
C LEU A 94 -3.54 2.77 1.82
N ARG A 95 -3.06 2.19 0.72
CA ARG A 95 -1.65 1.96 0.43
C ARG A 95 -1.28 2.46 -0.95
N VAL A 96 -0.01 2.84 -1.11
CA VAL A 96 0.63 2.99 -2.41
C VAL A 96 1.71 1.93 -2.50
N VAL A 97 1.63 1.09 -3.53
CA VAL A 97 2.50 -0.09 -3.67
C VAL A 97 3.30 0.02 -4.97
N THR A 98 4.62 -0.11 -4.85
CA THR A 98 5.53 -0.20 -5.99
C THR A 98 5.86 -1.67 -6.26
N PHE A 99 5.64 -2.10 -7.48
CA PHE A 99 5.93 -3.45 -7.96
C PHE A 99 7.12 -3.41 -8.92
N PRO A 100 8.26 -4.03 -8.58
CA PRO A 100 9.39 -4.18 -9.50
C PRO A 100 9.03 -5.13 -10.65
N PRO A 101 9.80 -5.11 -11.76
CA PRO A 101 9.67 -6.12 -12.80
C PRO A 101 9.85 -7.54 -12.26
N ASP A 102 8.91 -8.44 -12.54
CA ASP A 102 8.90 -9.81 -12.04
C ASP A 102 10.12 -10.62 -12.50
N GLU A 103 10.65 -10.32 -13.69
CA GLU A 103 11.81 -11.00 -14.25
C GLU A 103 13.05 -10.90 -13.34
N SER A 104 13.17 -9.81 -12.59
CA SER A 104 14.32 -9.57 -11.69
C SER A 104 14.37 -10.52 -10.48
N TRP A 105 13.25 -11.10 -10.06
CA TRP A 105 13.14 -11.83 -8.79
C TRP A 105 12.36 -13.15 -8.87
N LYS A 106 11.39 -13.30 -9.77
CA LYS A 106 10.39 -14.39 -9.77
C LYS A 106 11.00 -15.80 -9.74
N GLY A 107 12.09 -16.02 -10.47
CA GLY A 107 12.80 -17.29 -10.49
C GLY A 107 13.57 -17.65 -9.19
N LYS A 108 13.63 -16.72 -8.22
CA LYS A 108 14.38 -16.85 -6.96
C LYS A 108 13.46 -16.96 -5.74
N VAL A 109 12.14 -16.96 -5.93
CA VAL A 109 11.15 -16.92 -4.86
C VAL A 109 10.39 -18.25 -4.77
N GLY A 110 10.35 -18.80 -3.57
CA GLY A 110 9.59 -19.99 -3.23
C GLY A 110 8.73 -19.82 -1.98
N ALA A 111 8.25 -20.93 -1.43
CA ALA A 111 7.37 -20.92 -0.26
C ALA A 111 7.96 -20.21 0.98
N PRO A 112 9.27 -20.30 1.30
CA PRO A 112 9.84 -19.61 2.45
C PRO A 112 9.74 -18.08 2.33
N GLU A 113 10.10 -17.53 1.16
CA GLU A 113 10.11 -16.09 0.89
C GLU A 113 8.67 -15.52 0.90
N VAL A 114 7.75 -16.24 0.27
CA VAL A 114 6.32 -15.88 0.26
C VAL A 114 5.76 -15.83 1.69
N ARG A 115 6.03 -16.86 2.51
CA ARG A 115 5.60 -16.89 3.92
C ARG A 115 6.22 -15.75 4.72
N ALA A 116 7.49 -15.43 4.49
CA ALA A 116 8.18 -14.32 5.16
C ALA A 116 7.50 -12.99 4.82
N TYR A 117 7.19 -12.75 3.55
CA TYR A 117 6.46 -11.56 3.11
C TYR A 117 5.11 -11.41 3.79
N PHE A 118 4.21 -12.40 3.71
CA PHE A 118 2.87 -12.28 4.31
C PHE A 118 2.91 -12.14 5.83
N ARG A 119 3.92 -12.71 6.49
CA ARG A 119 4.17 -12.49 7.92
C ARG A 119 4.61 -11.04 8.20
N ALA A 120 5.54 -10.52 7.41
CA ALA A 120 6.00 -9.13 7.52
C ALA A 120 4.87 -8.12 7.24
N MET A 121 3.92 -8.48 6.36
CA MET A 121 2.70 -7.72 6.09
C MET A 121 1.60 -7.93 7.15
N GLY A 122 1.89 -8.61 8.26
CA GLY A 122 0.93 -8.85 9.35
C GLY A 122 -0.28 -9.72 8.97
N SER A 123 -0.24 -10.42 7.84
CA SER A 123 -1.38 -11.18 7.29
C SER A 123 -0.95 -12.54 6.76
N PRO A 124 -0.38 -13.43 7.60
CA PRO A 124 0.13 -14.73 7.14
C PRO A 124 -0.95 -15.63 6.51
N GLY A 125 -2.21 -15.46 6.92
CA GLY A 125 -3.35 -16.20 6.37
C GLY A 125 -3.87 -15.69 5.02
N ALA A 126 -3.37 -14.57 4.51
CA ALA A 126 -3.81 -14.04 3.21
C ALA A 126 -3.19 -14.80 2.02
N SER A 127 -2.05 -15.48 2.22
CA SER A 127 -1.37 -16.23 1.17
C SER A 127 -2.19 -17.44 0.71
N THR A 128 -2.32 -17.57 -0.60
CA THR A 128 -2.87 -18.76 -1.26
C THR A 128 -1.79 -19.46 -2.09
N TYR A 129 -0.54 -19.28 -1.70
CA TYR A 129 0.61 -19.88 -2.38
C TYR A 129 0.45 -21.39 -2.58
N SER A 130 0.71 -21.83 -3.80
CA SER A 130 0.95 -23.22 -4.12
C SER A 130 2.02 -23.30 -5.22
N PRO A 131 2.76 -24.45 -5.34
CA PRO A 131 3.74 -24.61 -6.42
C PRO A 131 3.14 -24.56 -7.83
N ARG A 132 1.82 -24.72 -7.95
CA ARG A 132 1.07 -24.68 -9.21
C ARG A 132 0.27 -23.38 -9.39
N ALA A 133 0.36 -22.46 -8.45
CA ALA A 133 -0.32 -21.18 -8.57
C ALA A 133 0.24 -20.37 -9.76
N PRO A 134 -0.59 -19.58 -10.45
CA PRO A 134 -0.15 -18.81 -11.62
C PRO A 134 0.88 -17.74 -11.26
N HIS A 135 0.91 -17.32 -9.99
CA HIS A 135 1.90 -16.39 -9.46
C HIS A 135 2.25 -16.72 -8.01
N PRO A 136 3.53 -16.61 -7.56
CA PRO A 136 3.92 -16.99 -6.20
C PRO A 136 3.23 -16.17 -5.10
N TYR A 137 2.94 -14.88 -5.34
CA TYR A 137 2.27 -14.01 -4.38
C TYR A 137 0.75 -13.95 -4.56
N MET A 138 0.11 -15.06 -4.98
CA MET A 138 -1.34 -15.16 -4.92
C MET A 138 -1.83 -14.96 -3.50
N GLN A 139 -2.86 -14.15 -3.35
CA GLN A 139 -3.45 -13.78 -2.05
C GLN A 139 -4.96 -13.64 -2.14
N LYS A 140 -5.62 -13.85 -1.00
CA LYS A 140 -7.05 -13.64 -0.85
C LYS A 140 -7.34 -13.03 0.52
N THR A 141 -8.11 -11.96 0.51
CA THR A 141 -8.61 -11.25 1.70
C THR A 141 -10.13 -11.09 1.61
N ARG A 142 -10.79 -10.91 2.75
CA ARG A 142 -12.23 -10.56 2.78
C ARG A 142 -12.36 -9.05 2.69
N THR A 143 -12.03 -8.50 1.52
CA THR A 143 -12.02 -7.05 1.29
C THR A 143 -12.72 -6.70 -0.02
N LEU A 144 -13.31 -5.51 -0.05
CA LEU A 144 -13.61 -4.81 -1.28
C LEU A 144 -12.48 -3.82 -1.52
N ASP A 145 -11.74 -4.00 -2.63
CA ASP A 145 -10.60 -3.15 -2.94
C ASP A 145 -10.87 -2.29 -4.17
N PHE A 146 -10.52 -1.01 -4.07
CA PHE A 146 -10.39 -0.12 -5.22
C PHE A 146 -8.89 0.04 -5.50
N CYS A 147 -8.47 -0.39 -6.69
CA CYS A 147 -7.07 -0.39 -7.10
C CYS A 147 -6.90 0.49 -8.32
N ALA A 148 -6.14 1.58 -8.20
CA ALA A 148 -5.83 2.49 -9.31
C ALA A 148 -4.36 2.37 -9.71
N VAL A 149 -4.07 2.09 -10.98
CA VAL A 149 -2.71 2.12 -11.49
C VAL A 149 -2.28 3.58 -11.66
N LEU A 150 -1.27 4.00 -10.89
CA LEU A 150 -0.77 5.37 -10.91
C LEU A 150 0.36 5.56 -11.91
N GLU A 151 1.27 4.58 -12.01
CA GLU A 151 2.42 4.62 -12.93
C GLU A 151 2.67 3.22 -13.52
N GLY A 152 3.14 3.21 -14.77
CA GLY A 152 3.57 1.99 -15.45
C GLY A 152 2.44 1.09 -15.94
N GLU A 153 2.79 -0.17 -16.15
CA GLU A 153 1.91 -1.24 -16.58
C GLU A 153 2.02 -2.43 -15.63
N ILE A 154 0.90 -3.09 -15.36
CA ILE A 154 0.86 -4.23 -14.46
C ILE A 154 -0.23 -5.21 -14.91
N VAL A 155 -0.07 -6.48 -14.59
CA VAL A 155 -1.07 -7.52 -14.88
C VAL A 155 -1.70 -7.98 -13.57
N LEU A 156 -3.01 -7.89 -13.47
CA LEU A 156 -3.79 -8.55 -12.44
C LEU A 156 -3.95 -10.02 -12.82
N VAL A 157 -3.35 -10.90 -12.03
CA VAL A 157 -3.43 -12.36 -12.20
C VAL A 157 -4.54 -12.90 -11.32
N LEU A 158 -5.53 -13.52 -11.93
CA LEU A 158 -6.63 -14.22 -11.27
C LEU A 158 -6.50 -15.74 -11.46
N ASP A 159 -7.34 -16.54 -10.82
CA ASP A 159 -7.28 -18.01 -10.94
C ASP A 159 -7.48 -18.53 -12.37
N ARG A 160 -8.27 -17.82 -13.19
CA ARG A 160 -8.68 -18.29 -14.53
C ARG A 160 -8.32 -17.34 -15.67
N GLN A 161 -7.85 -16.15 -15.36
CA GLN A 161 -7.54 -15.14 -16.37
C GLN A 161 -6.55 -14.13 -15.86
N GLU A 162 -5.96 -13.40 -16.78
CA GLU A 162 -5.09 -12.27 -16.54
C GLU A 162 -5.70 -11.00 -17.15
N VAL A 163 -5.55 -9.89 -16.45
CA VAL A 163 -6.06 -8.59 -16.89
C VAL A 163 -4.88 -7.62 -16.98
N PRO A 164 -4.39 -7.28 -18.17
CA PRO A 164 -3.38 -6.25 -18.33
C PRO A 164 -3.98 -4.87 -18.00
N LEU A 165 -3.21 -4.05 -17.30
CA LEU A 165 -3.59 -2.74 -16.81
C LEU A 165 -2.46 -1.74 -17.02
N LYS A 166 -2.81 -0.49 -17.27
CA LYS A 166 -1.89 0.64 -17.41
C LYS A 166 -2.32 1.83 -16.56
N ALA A 167 -1.42 2.79 -16.41
CA ALA A 167 -1.69 4.00 -15.65
C ALA A 167 -3.01 4.68 -16.06
N GLY A 168 -3.80 5.07 -15.05
CA GLY A 168 -5.14 5.66 -15.20
C GLY A 168 -6.28 4.64 -15.15
N GLU A 169 -6.00 3.32 -15.20
CA GLU A 169 -7.03 2.29 -15.11
C GLU A 169 -7.31 1.85 -13.67
N ILE A 170 -8.56 1.48 -13.40
CA ILE A 170 -9.05 1.15 -12.06
C ILE A 170 -9.67 -0.25 -12.07
N VAL A 171 -9.35 -1.03 -11.04
CA VAL A 171 -9.94 -2.35 -10.79
C VAL A 171 -10.75 -2.31 -9.50
N VAL A 172 -11.91 -2.94 -9.51
CA VAL A 172 -12.69 -3.26 -8.30
C VAL A 172 -12.51 -4.74 -8.00
N GLN A 173 -11.84 -5.06 -6.90
CA GLN A 173 -11.65 -6.42 -6.40
C GLN A 173 -12.66 -6.73 -5.30
N ARG A 174 -13.36 -7.85 -5.43
CA ARG A 174 -14.41 -8.27 -4.50
C ARG A 174 -14.03 -9.57 -3.78
N GLY A 175 -12.96 -9.51 -2.97
CA GLY A 175 -12.46 -10.68 -2.24
C GLY A 175 -11.95 -11.80 -3.14
N THR A 176 -11.47 -11.48 -4.34
CA THR A 176 -10.97 -12.46 -5.31
C THR A 176 -9.56 -12.94 -4.95
N ASN A 177 -9.25 -14.20 -5.28
CA ASN A 177 -7.87 -14.66 -5.25
C ASN A 177 -7.09 -14.01 -6.39
N HIS A 178 -5.97 -13.35 -6.08
CA HIS A 178 -5.24 -12.56 -7.08
C HIS A 178 -3.76 -12.38 -6.73
N ALA A 179 -3.01 -11.95 -7.73
CA ALA A 179 -1.67 -11.38 -7.58
C ALA A 179 -1.47 -10.23 -8.57
N TRP A 180 -0.45 -9.43 -8.31
CA TRP A 180 0.02 -8.37 -9.18
C TRP A 180 1.34 -8.80 -9.82
N CYS A 181 1.38 -8.87 -11.14
CA CYS A 181 2.52 -9.34 -11.94
C CYS A 181 3.01 -8.20 -12.84
N ASN A 182 4.22 -7.73 -12.61
CA ASN A 182 4.81 -6.69 -13.47
C ASN A 182 5.71 -7.33 -14.52
N ARG A 183 5.22 -7.42 -15.75
CA ARG A 183 5.96 -7.96 -16.91
C ARG A 183 6.69 -6.88 -17.70
N SER A 184 6.54 -5.62 -17.33
CA SER A 184 7.25 -4.52 -17.98
C SER A 184 8.69 -4.44 -17.49
N GLY A 185 9.54 -3.69 -18.19
CA GLY A 185 10.91 -3.44 -17.77
C GLY A 185 11.07 -2.34 -16.72
N ASN A 186 9.96 -1.69 -16.29
CA ASN A 186 9.96 -0.57 -15.36
C ASN A 186 9.08 -0.87 -14.14
N PRO A 187 9.30 -0.24 -12.98
CA PRO A 187 8.41 -0.35 -11.85
C PRO A 187 7.00 0.12 -12.18
N ALA A 188 5.99 -0.55 -11.61
CA ALA A 188 4.60 -0.12 -11.65
C ALA A 188 4.15 0.33 -10.26
N VAL A 189 3.30 1.35 -10.18
CA VAL A 189 2.78 1.90 -8.93
C VAL A 189 1.26 1.80 -8.91
N VAL A 190 0.72 1.21 -7.85
CA VAL A 190 -0.73 1.03 -7.67
C VAL A 190 -1.17 1.59 -6.33
N ALA A 191 -2.19 2.44 -6.33
CA ALA A 191 -2.91 2.83 -5.12
C ALA A 191 -4.00 1.78 -4.83
N ILE A 192 -4.04 1.27 -3.61
CA ILE A 192 -4.99 0.23 -3.18
C ILE A 192 -5.72 0.72 -1.94
N ALA A 193 -7.03 0.93 -2.07
CA ALA A 193 -7.92 1.20 -0.95
C ALA A 193 -8.72 -0.07 -0.66
N SER A 194 -8.42 -0.72 0.48
CA SER A 194 -9.09 -1.94 0.94
C SER A 194 -10.10 -1.60 2.01
N HIS A 195 -11.33 -2.06 1.84
CA HIS A 195 -12.43 -1.92 2.79
C HIS A 195 -12.77 -3.29 3.37
N ASP A 196 -13.08 -3.34 4.67
CA ASP A 196 -13.54 -4.56 5.33
C ASP A 196 -14.82 -5.08 4.65
N GLY A 197 -14.83 -6.35 4.31
CA GLY A 197 -15.92 -7.01 3.59
C GLY A 197 -16.63 -8.04 4.47
N ALA A 198 -17.92 -8.15 4.27
CA ALA A 198 -18.78 -9.16 4.93
C ALA A 198 -18.87 -10.44 4.08
#